data_ad64c5c5a22558a9521ec75e21e9bddb
#
_entry.id   ad64c5c5a22558a9521ec75e21e9bddb
#
_cell.length_a   1.000
_cell.length_b   1.000
_cell.length_c   1.000
_cell.angle_alpha   90.00
_cell.angle_beta   90.00
_cell.angle_gamma   90.00
#
_symmetry.space_group_name_H-M   'P 1'
#
loop_
_entity.id
_entity.type
_entity.pdbx_description
1 polymer ?
#
loop_
_entity_poly.entity_id
_entity_poly.type
_entity_poly.pdbx_seq_one_letter_code
_entity_poly.pdbx_strand_id
1 'polypeptide(L)'
;MEKSEAERPVTTEEGEEKPTVPGKGIYHYIAEAWNKPDKSYVKKLQFERLIQWRQEENFLRIEHPTRLDRARKLGFKAKQGYVIVRGRVRKGSLRINKITVRKNLQRIVEERAGKRYPNLEVLNSYWVGSDGKQEWYEIIMVDPYHPVILSDPKINWICEPQHKGRATRGLTSAGKRGRGLRTKGKGAEKVRPSIRAHDRQGK
;
A
#
# COMPACT_ATOMS: atom_id res chain seq x y z
N MET A 1 23.73 10.11 -74.18
CA MET A 1 24.48 9.08 -73.48
C MET A 1 24.75 9.59 -72.07
N GLU A 2 23.79 9.50 -71.21
CA GLU A 2 23.86 9.86 -69.80
C GLU A 2 24.43 8.72 -69.00
N LYS A 3 25.49 8.97 -68.27
CA LYS A 3 26.07 8.04 -67.33
C LYS A 3 25.41 8.26 -65.96
N SER A 4 24.71 7.25 -65.52
CA SER A 4 24.13 7.13 -64.17
C SER A 4 25.24 7.21 -63.11
N GLU A 5 25.11 8.18 -62.21
CA GLU A 5 25.86 8.22 -60.96
C GLU A 5 25.36 7.10 -60.04
N ALA A 6 26.28 6.19 -59.78
CA ALA A 6 26.04 5.13 -58.80
C ALA A 6 26.09 5.72 -57.36
N GLU A 7 25.00 5.66 -56.67
CA GLU A 7 24.90 5.96 -55.24
C GLU A 7 25.86 5.06 -54.46
N ARG A 8 26.75 5.66 -53.68
CA ARG A 8 27.61 4.93 -52.73
C ARG A 8 26.78 4.55 -51.53
N PRO A 9 26.84 3.29 -51.09
CA PRO A 9 26.17 2.91 -49.84
C PRO A 9 26.81 3.66 -48.66
N VAL A 10 25.95 4.33 -47.89
CA VAL A 10 26.31 4.90 -46.59
C VAL A 10 26.55 3.72 -45.66
N THR A 11 27.81 3.51 -45.30
CA THR A 11 28.17 2.59 -44.20
C THR A 11 27.63 3.13 -42.90
N THR A 12 26.52 2.60 -42.46
CA THR A 12 26.04 2.74 -41.11
C THR A 12 27.02 1.98 -40.19
N GLU A 13 27.61 2.71 -39.25
CA GLU A 13 28.40 2.17 -38.17
C GLU A 13 27.60 1.06 -37.48
N GLU A 14 28.24 -0.07 -37.28
CA GLU A 14 27.65 -1.24 -36.58
C GLU A 14 27.22 -0.80 -35.17
N GLY A 15 25.95 -0.46 -35.06
CA GLY A 15 25.33 -0.21 -33.77
C GLY A 15 25.26 -1.52 -33.01
N GLU A 16 26.05 -1.68 -31.97
CA GLU A 16 25.83 -2.71 -30.95
C GLU A 16 24.36 -2.69 -30.55
N GLU A 17 23.61 -3.70 -30.90
CA GLU A 17 22.24 -3.89 -30.42
C GLU A 17 22.31 -4.00 -28.91
N LYS A 18 22.07 -2.89 -28.23
CA LYS A 18 21.88 -2.90 -26.79
C LYS A 18 20.76 -3.87 -26.50
N PRO A 19 20.97 -4.87 -25.62
CA PRO A 19 19.94 -5.83 -25.29
C PRO A 19 18.69 -5.06 -24.90
N THR A 20 17.60 -5.26 -25.62
CA THR A 20 16.30 -4.67 -25.35
C THR A 20 15.80 -5.25 -24.03
N VAL A 21 16.15 -4.60 -22.95
CA VAL A 21 15.60 -4.89 -21.63
C VAL A 21 14.09 -4.71 -21.77
N PRO A 22 13.27 -5.74 -21.49
CA PRO A 22 11.82 -5.64 -21.64
C PRO A 22 11.34 -4.37 -20.95
N GLY A 23 10.63 -3.50 -21.68
CA GLY A 23 10.29 -2.16 -21.26
C GLY A 23 9.60 -2.15 -19.90
N LYS A 24 10.20 -1.50 -18.93
CA LYS A 24 9.65 -1.39 -17.58
C LYS A 24 8.37 -0.56 -17.64
N GLY A 25 7.27 -1.09 -17.14
CA GLY A 25 5.99 -0.38 -17.12
C GLY A 25 6.03 0.87 -16.20
N ILE A 26 5.10 1.80 -16.40
CA ILE A 26 4.98 3.06 -15.64
C ILE A 26 5.02 2.87 -14.12
N TYR A 27 4.41 1.83 -13.60
CA TYR A 27 4.41 1.54 -12.16
C TYR A 27 5.79 1.19 -11.61
N HIS A 28 6.70 0.70 -12.45
CA HIS A 28 8.08 0.47 -12.06
C HIS A 28 8.79 1.80 -11.81
N TYR A 29 8.64 2.76 -12.70
CA TYR A 29 9.26 4.09 -12.57
C TYR A 29 8.69 4.87 -11.39
N ILE A 30 7.38 4.80 -11.17
CA ILE A 30 6.75 5.38 -9.98
C ILE A 30 7.35 4.75 -8.71
N ALA A 31 7.46 3.43 -8.66
CA ALA A 31 8.04 2.73 -7.52
C ALA A 31 9.52 3.09 -7.30
N GLU A 32 10.29 3.23 -8.37
CA GLU A 32 11.69 3.63 -8.30
C GLU A 32 11.85 5.05 -7.74
N ALA A 33 11.06 6.01 -8.22
CA ALA A 33 11.04 7.38 -7.71
C ALA A 33 10.72 7.45 -6.22
N TRP A 34 9.80 6.61 -5.74
CA TRP A 34 9.46 6.51 -4.31
C TRP A 34 10.51 5.77 -3.48
N ASN A 35 11.26 4.84 -4.07
CA ASN A 35 12.33 4.10 -3.37
C ASN A 35 13.61 4.92 -3.24
N LYS A 36 13.84 5.84 -4.18
CA LYS A 36 15.01 6.73 -4.21
C LYS A 36 14.57 8.20 -4.21
N PRO A 37 13.93 8.68 -3.13
CA PRO A 37 13.35 10.02 -3.09
C PRO A 37 14.39 11.12 -3.28
N ASP A 38 15.62 10.93 -2.79
CA ASP A 38 16.72 11.91 -2.91
C ASP A 38 17.16 12.14 -4.36
N LYS A 39 16.97 11.14 -5.22
CA LYS A 39 17.31 11.21 -6.67
C LYS A 39 16.11 11.57 -7.55
N SER A 40 14.97 11.92 -6.95
CA SER A 40 13.73 12.20 -7.67
C SER A 40 13.02 13.42 -7.09
N TYR A 41 12.05 13.95 -7.83
CA TYR A 41 11.18 15.05 -7.40
C TYR A 41 10.31 14.69 -6.18
N VAL A 42 10.20 13.42 -5.84
CA VAL A 42 9.34 12.90 -4.76
C VAL A 42 9.73 13.50 -3.42
N LYS A 43 11.02 13.73 -3.14
CA LYS A 43 11.47 14.34 -1.89
C LYS A 43 10.86 15.72 -1.66
N LYS A 44 10.89 16.58 -2.67
CA LYS A 44 10.32 17.94 -2.60
C LYS A 44 8.80 17.87 -2.40
N LEU A 45 8.12 17.06 -3.22
CA LEU A 45 6.67 16.86 -3.09
C LEU A 45 6.26 16.29 -1.73
N GLN A 46 7.02 15.35 -1.17
CA GLN A 46 6.75 14.82 0.17
C GLN A 46 6.87 15.90 1.24
N PHE A 47 7.87 16.74 1.16
CA PHE A 47 8.05 17.84 2.11
C PHE A 47 6.85 18.79 2.09
N GLU A 48 6.44 19.25 0.92
CA GLU A 48 5.28 20.12 0.74
C GLU A 48 3.98 19.48 1.26
N ARG A 49 3.76 18.21 0.89
CA ARG A 49 2.60 17.42 1.36
C ARG A 49 2.57 17.24 2.86
N LEU A 50 3.72 17.00 3.51
CA LEU A 50 3.76 16.83 4.97
C LEU A 50 3.38 18.11 5.71
N ILE A 51 3.72 19.29 5.18
CA ILE A 51 3.28 20.57 5.72
C ILE A 51 1.75 20.68 5.69
N GLN A 52 1.16 20.39 4.53
CA GLN A 52 -0.29 20.37 4.34
C GLN A 52 -0.97 19.32 5.23
N TRP A 53 -0.47 18.08 5.22
CA TRP A 53 -1.08 16.97 5.95
C TRP A 53 -1.09 17.13 7.47
N ARG A 54 -0.18 17.93 8.02
CA ARG A 54 -0.21 18.27 9.45
C ARG A 54 -1.41 19.12 9.84
N GLN A 55 -1.91 19.92 8.91
CA GLN A 55 -3.06 20.81 9.12
C GLN A 55 -4.39 20.10 8.88
N GLU A 56 -4.39 19.02 8.10
CA GLU A 56 -5.59 18.25 7.75
C GLU A 56 -6.14 17.45 8.94
N GLU A 57 -7.36 16.96 8.78
CA GLU A 57 -7.98 16.03 9.74
C GLU A 57 -7.21 14.73 9.88
N ASN A 58 -7.45 14.02 10.99
CA ASN A 58 -6.81 12.73 11.25
C ASN A 58 -7.17 11.65 10.21
N PHE A 59 -8.37 11.72 9.63
CA PHE A 59 -8.85 10.83 8.58
C PHE A 59 -9.55 11.66 7.52
N LEU A 60 -8.95 11.71 6.34
CA LEU A 60 -9.46 12.44 5.19
C LEU A 60 -9.68 11.48 4.03
N ARG A 61 -10.88 11.53 3.43
CA ARG A 61 -11.14 10.85 2.16
C ARG A 61 -10.42 11.60 1.04
N ILE A 62 -9.69 10.85 0.21
CA ILE A 62 -8.97 11.39 -0.95
C ILE A 62 -9.49 10.75 -2.23
N GLU A 63 -9.46 11.50 -3.32
CA GLU A 63 -9.97 11.04 -4.62
C GLU A 63 -8.99 10.07 -5.29
N HIS A 64 -7.72 10.37 -5.22
CA HIS A 64 -6.67 9.58 -5.87
C HIS A 64 -5.60 9.12 -4.90
N PRO A 65 -5.08 7.89 -5.08
CA PRO A 65 -3.98 7.39 -4.26
C PRO A 65 -2.70 8.18 -4.50
N THR A 66 -2.02 8.57 -3.44
CA THR A 66 -0.71 9.25 -3.54
C THR A 66 0.34 8.35 -4.18
N ARG A 67 0.26 7.03 -3.93
CA ARG A 67 1.14 6.00 -4.51
C ARG A 67 0.33 5.00 -5.31
N LEU A 68 0.10 5.31 -6.58
CA LEU A 68 -0.72 4.48 -7.46
C LEU A 68 -0.12 3.07 -7.66
N ASP A 69 1.22 2.98 -7.77
CA ASP A 69 1.96 1.72 -7.86
C ASP A 69 1.64 0.79 -6.68
N ARG A 70 1.65 1.36 -5.47
CA ARG A 70 1.42 0.60 -4.25
C ARG A 70 -0.05 0.26 -4.06
N ALA A 71 -0.94 1.21 -4.32
CA ALA A 71 -2.38 1.02 -4.22
C ALA A 71 -2.84 -0.13 -5.12
N ARG A 72 -2.41 -0.14 -6.39
CA ARG A 72 -2.78 -1.19 -7.34
C ARG A 72 -2.23 -2.56 -6.96
N LYS A 73 -0.99 -2.65 -6.49
CA LYS A 73 -0.41 -3.91 -5.96
C LYS A 73 -1.19 -4.46 -4.77
N LEU A 74 -1.91 -3.61 -4.03
CA LEU A 74 -2.71 -3.98 -2.87
C LEU A 74 -4.19 -4.19 -3.18
N GLY A 75 -4.57 -4.14 -4.46
CA GLY A 75 -5.90 -4.48 -4.93
C GLY A 75 -6.80 -3.28 -5.21
N PHE A 76 -6.29 -2.04 -5.15
CA PHE A 76 -7.07 -0.87 -5.53
C PHE A 76 -7.42 -0.87 -7.02
N LYS A 77 -8.66 -0.56 -7.32
CA LYS A 77 -9.16 -0.27 -8.67
C LYS A 77 -9.89 1.08 -8.68
N ALA A 78 -9.69 1.86 -9.75
CA ALA A 78 -10.37 3.14 -9.94
C ALA A 78 -11.79 2.90 -10.47
N LYS A 79 -12.66 2.35 -9.62
CA LYS A 79 -14.08 2.13 -9.92
C LYS A 79 -14.93 2.43 -8.69
N GLN A 80 -16.22 2.62 -8.90
CA GLN A 80 -17.19 2.86 -7.83
C GLN A 80 -17.13 1.76 -6.76
N GLY A 81 -17.39 2.13 -5.53
CA GLY A 81 -17.29 1.23 -4.37
C GLY A 81 -15.89 1.13 -3.76
N TYR A 82 -14.84 1.67 -4.39
CA TYR A 82 -13.53 1.84 -3.78
C TYR A 82 -13.35 3.26 -3.24
N VAL A 83 -12.88 3.36 -2.01
CA VAL A 83 -12.61 4.63 -1.33
C VAL A 83 -11.21 4.58 -0.75
N ILE A 84 -10.47 5.68 -0.89
CA ILE A 84 -9.17 5.82 -0.23
C ILE A 84 -9.29 6.84 0.88
N VAL A 85 -8.79 6.46 2.05
CA VAL A 85 -8.75 7.33 3.22
C VAL A 85 -7.31 7.49 3.66
N ARG A 86 -6.84 8.74 3.75
CA ARG A 86 -5.54 9.04 4.38
C ARG A 86 -5.75 9.20 5.87
N GLY A 87 -5.00 8.40 6.63
CA GLY A 87 -5.04 8.44 8.08
C GLY A 87 -3.68 8.75 8.68
N ARG A 88 -3.64 9.54 9.74
CA ARG A 88 -2.42 9.82 10.50
C ARG A 88 -2.45 9.21 11.88
N VAL A 89 -1.28 8.81 12.35
CA VAL A 89 -1.06 8.26 13.68
C VAL A 89 0.19 8.83 14.31
N ARG A 90 0.15 9.06 15.60
CA ARG A 90 1.29 9.56 16.36
C ARG A 90 2.33 8.46 16.53
N LYS A 91 3.61 8.80 16.31
CA LYS A 91 4.76 7.95 16.61
C LYS A 91 5.06 7.96 18.11
N GLY A 92 5.86 7.02 18.53
CA GLY A 92 6.45 6.96 19.84
C GLY A 92 5.88 5.88 20.73
N SER A 93 6.71 5.50 21.71
CA SER A 93 6.29 4.67 22.83
C SER A 93 5.72 5.58 23.91
N LEU A 94 4.66 5.15 24.55
CA LEU A 94 4.03 5.87 25.65
C LEU A 94 4.89 5.92 26.92
N ARG A 95 5.96 5.13 26.99
CA ARG A 95 6.84 5.04 28.14
C ARG A 95 8.28 4.68 27.77
N ILE A 96 9.21 5.16 28.58
CA ILE A 96 10.65 4.86 28.57
C ILE A 96 10.91 3.36 28.77
N ASN A 97 10.01 2.65 29.44
CA ASN A 97 10.08 1.20 29.63
C ASN A 97 9.76 0.49 28.31
N LYS A 98 10.72 -0.20 27.76
CA LYS A 98 10.74 -1.02 26.52
C LYS A 98 9.51 -1.94 26.30
N ILE A 99 8.30 -1.37 26.33
CA ILE A 99 7.05 -2.11 26.12
C ILE A 99 6.89 -2.34 24.62
N THR A 100 6.96 -3.60 24.20
CA THR A 100 6.66 -3.98 22.83
C THR A 100 5.16 -3.85 22.57
N VAL A 101 4.78 -2.98 21.65
CA VAL A 101 3.39 -2.80 21.28
C VAL A 101 2.86 -4.02 20.51
N ARG A 102 1.68 -4.46 20.89
CA ARG A 102 0.98 -5.60 20.27
C ARG A 102 0.49 -5.32 18.86
N LYS A 103 0.22 -4.06 18.56
CA LYS A 103 -0.29 -3.58 17.28
C LYS A 103 0.69 -2.59 16.68
N ASN A 104 1.05 -2.77 15.41
CA ASN A 104 1.83 -1.77 14.69
C ASN A 104 0.97 -0.54 14.36
N LEU A 105 1.62 0.59 14.08
CA LEU A 105 0.93 1.86 13.79
C LEU A 105 -0.02 1.73 12.59
N GLN A 106 0.37 0.99 11.56
CA GLN A 106 -0.46 0.73 10.39
C GLN A 106 -1.79 0.04 10.75
N ARG A 107 -1.76 -0.98 11.61
CA ARG A 107 -2.98 -1.65 12.08
C ARG A 107 -3.86 -0.73 12.92
N ILE A 108 -3.24 0.13 13.76
CA ILE A 108 -3.99 1.10 14.56
C ILE A 108 -4.78 2.06 13.65
N VAL A 109 -4.16 2.51 12.56
CA VAL A 109 -4.82 3.39 11.59
C VAL A 109 -5.96 2.66 10.88
N GLU A 110 -5.75 1.41 10.44
CA GLU A 110 -6.80 0.60 9.81
C GLU A 110 -8.01 0.40 10.73
N GLU A 111 -7.77 0.07 12.01
CA GLU A 111 -8.85 -0.12 12.99
C GLU A 111 -9.63 1.18 13.26
N ARG A 112 -8.93 2.31 13.34
CA ARG A 112 -9.57 3.62 13.53
C ARG A 112 -10.36 4.06 12.30
N ALA A 113 -9.84 3.81 11.09
CA ALA A 113 -10.56 4.09 9.85
C ALA A 113 -11.85 3.26 9.76
N GLY A 114 -11.79 1.94 10.07
CA GLY A 114 -12.98 1.09 10.11
C GLY A 114 -14.04 1.54 11.13
N LYS A 115 -13.63 2.18 12.23
CA LYS A 115 -14.57 2.80 13.20
C LYS A 115 -15.15 4.12 12.69
N ARG A 116 -14.37 4.92 11.96
CA ARG A 116 -14.82 6.20 11.39
C ARG A 116 -15.80 6.00 10.24
N TYR A 117 -15.62 4.91 9.47
CA TYR A 117 -16.44 4.58 8.31
C TYR A 117 -17.03 3.17 8.47
N PRO A 118 -18.08 3.00 9.31
CA PRO A 118 -18.62 1.69 9.66
C PRO A 118 -19.31 0.97 8.51
N ASN A 119 -19.71 1.68 7.47
CA ASN A 119 -20.28 1.16 6.23
C ASN A 119 -19.25 0.66 5.22
N LEU A 120 -17.95 0.87 5.48
CA LEU A 120 -16.87 0.47 4.59
C LEU A 120 -15.99 -0.59 5.26
N GLU A 121 -15.54 -1.58 4.48
CA GLU A 121 -14.57 -2.57 4.94
C GLU A 121 -13.16 -2.25 4.46
N VAL A 122 -12.19 -2.44 5.35
CA VAL A 122 -10.77 -2.21 5.03
C VAL A 122 -10.24 -3.36 4.20
N LEU A 123 -9.86 -3.10 2.96
CA LEU A 123 -9.17 -4.07 2.11
C LEU A 123 -7.70 -4.22 2.51
N ASN A 124 -6.97 -3.12 2.48
CA ASN A 124 -5.54 -3.06 2.77
C ASN A 124 -5.10 -1.62 3.06
N SER A 125 -3.83 -1.42 3.40
CA SER A 125 -3.26 -0.10 3.62
C SER A 125 -1.77 -0.06 3.24
N TYR A 126 -1.22 1.13 3.07
CA TYR A 126 0.20 1.34 2.80
C TYR A 126 0.68 2.68 3.36
N TRP A 127 1.98 2.73 3.63
CA TRP A 127 2.66 3.91 4.12
C TRP A 127 2.87 4.93 3.00
N VAL A 128 2.68 6.23 3.29
CA VAL A 128 2.87 7.34 2.36
C VAL A 128 3.84 8.41 2.86
N GLY A 129 3.98 8.58 4.15
CA GLY A 129 4.91 9.56 4.69
C GLY A 129 5.07 9.49 6.20
N SER A 130 6.13 10.11 6.70
CA SER A 130 6.35 10.25 8.14
C SER A 130 7.16 11.50 8.44
N ASP A 131 6.91 12.10 9.57
CA ASP A 131 7.74 13.12 10.19
C ASP A 131 8.30 12.67 11.54
N GLY A 132 8.84 13.57 12.33
CA GLY A 132 9.35 13.25 13.67
C GLY A 132 8.29 12.76 14.65
N LYS A 133 7.05 13.22 14.52
CA LYS A 133 5.96 12.95 15.47
C LYS A 133 4.86 12.04 14.97
N GLN A 134 4.66 11.96 13.65
CA GLN A 134 3.51 11.31 13.03
C GLN A 134 3.91 10.43 11.84
N GLU A 135 3.04 9.45 11.51
CA GLU A 135 3.08 8.67 10.30
C GLU A 135 1.74 8.72 9.60
N TRP A 136 1.79 8.76 8.27
CA TRP A 136 0.63 8.77 7.39
C TRP A 136 0.54 7.48 6.60
N TYR A 137 -0.66 6.95 6.57
CA TYR A 137 -1.02 5.75 5.82
C TYR A 137 -2.23 6.03 4.96
N GLU A 138 -2.27 5.46 3.77
CA GLU A 138 -3.47 5.41 2.95
C GLU A 138 -4.11 4.04 3.10
N ILE A 139 -5.42 4.05 3.36
CA ILE A 139 -6.24 2.88 3.62
C ILE A 139 -7.18 2.71 2.43
N ILE A 140 -7.12 1.56 1.78
CA ILE A 140 -8.03 1.18 0.73
C ILE A 140 -9.25 0.56 1.40
N MET A 141 -10.39 1.20 1.26
CA MET A 141 -11.67 0.77 1.78
C MET A 141 -12.61 0.40 0.63
N VAL A 142 -13.52 -0.51 0.89
CA VAL A 142 -14.47 -1.00 -0.11
C VAL A 142 -15.87 -0.96 0.51
N ASP A 143 -16.84 -0.54 -0.25
CA ASP A 143 -18.25 -0.60 0.12
C ASP A 143 -18.79 -2.00 -0.22
N PRO A 144 -19.10 -2.85 0.78
CA PRO A 144 -19.56 -4.21 0.56
C PRO A 144 -20.99 -4.30 0.00
N TYR A 145 -21.75 -3.20 0.05
CA TYR A 145 -23.14 -3.17 -0.44
C TYR A 145 -23.28 -2.53 -1.83
N HIS A 146 -22.19 -2.03 -2.38
CA HIS A 146 -22.22 -1.39 -3.69
C HIS A 146 -22.40 -2.43 -4.81
N PRO A 147 -23.36 -2.25 -5.76
CA PRO A 147 -23.65 -3.24 -6.82
C PRO A 147 -22.44 -3.60 -7.66
N VAL A 148 -21.57 -2.64 -7.98
CA VAL A 148 -20.34 -2.85 -8.75
C VAL A 148 -19.33 -3.74 -8.01
N ILE A 149 -19.35 -3.75 -6.69
CA ILE A 149 -18.48 -4.61 -5.88
C ILE A 149 -19.08 -6.01 -5.76
N LEU A 150 -20.39 -6.11 -5.57
CA LEU A 150 -21.10 -7.38 -5.52
C LEU A 150 -20.96 -8.18 -6.81
N SER A 151 -21.01 -7.51 -7.96
CA SER A 151 -20.89 -8.14 -9.29
C SER A 151 -19.47 -8.49 -9.72
N ASP A 152 -18.41 -7.94 -9.07
CA ASP A 152 -17.02 -8.24 -9.46
C ASP A 152 -16.50 -9.50 -8.74
N PRO A 153 -16.34 -10.65 -9.45
CA PRO A 153 -15.90 -11.90 -8.86
C PRO A 153 -14.50 -11.84 -8.20
N LYS A 154 -13.70 -10.80 -8.54
CA LYS A 154 -12.35 -10.62 -7.96
C LYS A 154 -12.38 -9.99 -6.58
N ILE A 155 -13.48 -9.33 -6.18
CA ILE A 155 -13.55 -8.58 -4.92
C ILE A 155 -14.82 -8.90 -4.10
N ASN A 156 -15.84 -9.53 -4.68
CA ASN A 156 -17.12 -9.81 -4.01
C ASN A 156 -16.97 -10.60 -2.70
N TRP A 157 -15.90 -11.37 -2.54
CA TRP A 157 -15.58 -12.07 -1.29
C TRP A 157 -15.57 -11.14 -0.05
N ILE A 158 -15.28 -9.82 -0.23
CA ILE A 158 -15.26 -8.87 0.90
C ILE A 158 -16.67 -8.56 1.42
N CYS A 159 -17.69 -8.81 0.61
CA CYS A 159 -19.10 -8.59 0.94
C CYS A 159 -19.63 -9.65 1.91
N GLU A 160 -18.96 -10.79 2.03
CA GLU A 160 -19.38 -11.88 2.89
C GLU A 160 -19.30 -11.49 4.37
N PRO A 161 -20.29 -11.93 5.21
CA PRO A 161 -20.35 -11.59 6.63
C PRO A 161 -19.08 -11.91 7.42
N GLN A 162 -18.36 -12.96 7.02
CA GLN A 162 -17.10 -13.37 7.64
C GLN A 162 -15.99 -12.32 7.49
N HIS A 163 -16.11 -11.38 6.56
CA HIS A 163 -15.15 -10.31 6.36
C HIS A 163 -15.50 -9.01 7.07
N LYS A 164 -16.67 -8.94 7.71
CA LYS A 164 -17.08 -7.77 8.48
C LYS A 164 -16.12 -7.51 9.64
N GLY A 165 -15.66 -6.25 9.78
CA GLY A 165 -14.74 -5.83 10.83
C GLY A 165 -13.35 -6.47 10.74
N ARG A 166 -12.89 -6.80 9.55
CA ARG A 166 -11.63 -7.54 9.31
C ARG A 166 -10.38 -6.83 9.83
N ALA A 167 -10.34 -5.51 9.84
CA ALA A 167 -9.23 -4.74 10.38
C ALA A 167 -9.07 -4.96 11.90
N THR A 168 -10.16 -4.88 12.65
CA THR A 168 -10.19 -5.09 14.11
C THR A 168 -9.77 -6.50 14.48
N ARG A 169 -10.22 -7.50 13.72
CA ARG A 169 -9.86 -8.91 13.92
C ARG A 169 -8.44 -9.26 13.45
N GLY A 170 -7.73 -8.31 12.81
CA GLY A 170 -6.37 -8.52 12.34
C GLY A 170 -6.26 -9.46 11.13
N LEU A 171 -7.23 -9.41 10.22
CA LEU A 171 -7.26 -10.21 8.99
C LEU A 171 -6.60 -9.49 7.81
N THR A 172 -6.33 -8.19 7.93
CA THR A 172 -5.56 -7.42 6.95
C THR A 172 -4.09 -7.82 6.94
N SER A 173 -3.36 -7.39 5.93
CA SER A 173 -1.91 -7.62 5.84
C SER A 173 -1.15 -7.09 7.06
N ALA A 174 -1.48 -5.88 7.53
CA ALA A 174 -0.89 -5.29 8.72
C ALA A 174 -1.28 -6.05 9.99
N GLY A 175 -2.54 -6.49 10.07
CA GLY A 175 -3.04 -7.31 11.18
C GLY A 175 -2.36 -8.67 11.26
N LYS A 176 -2.20 -9.37 10.14
CA LYS A 176 -1.49 -10.65 10.06
C LYS A 176 -0.03 -10.51 10.47
N ARG A 177 0.63 -9.41 10.08
CA ARG A 177 2.01 -9.13 10.51
C ARG A 177 2.10 -8.98 12.03
N GLY A 178 1.22 -8.17 12.65
CA GLY A 178 1.19 -7.97 14.10
C GLY A 178 0.84 -9.21 14.90
N ARG A 179 0.15 -10.18 14.29
CA ARG A 179 -0.16 -11.49 14.89
C ARG A 179 0.93 -12.54 14.68
N GLY A 180 2.03 -12.21 14.01
CA GLY A 180 3.13 -13.14 13.71
C GLY A 180 2.81 -14.18 12.64
N LEU A 181 1.68 -14.08 11.93
CA LEU A 181 1.23 -15.09 10.95
C LEU A 181 2.05 -15.12 9.66
N ARG A 182 2.92 -14.15 9.44
CA ARG A 182 3.82 -14.09 8.29
C ARG A 182 5.18 -14.73 8.54
N THR A 183 5.54 -14.93 9.80
CA THR A 183 6.75 -15.64 10.18
C THR A 183 6.54 -17.13 9.93
N LYS A 184 7.47 -17.74 9.20
CA LYS A 184 7.49 -19.18 8.95
C LYS A 184 8.71 -19.75 9.66
N GLY A 185 8.60 -21.01 10.07
CA GLY A 185 9.72 -21.73 10.67
C GLY A 185 9.53 -22.01 12.15
N LYS A 186 10.63 -22.51 12.74
CA LYS A 186 10.69 -23.02 14.10
C LYS A 186 10.35 -21.93 15.12
N GLY A 187 9.40 -22.20 16.01
CA GLY A 187 8.89 -21.25 17.01
C GLY A 187 7.67 -20.43 16.55
N ALA A 188 7.34 -20.45 15.25
CA ALA A 188 6.16 -19.77 14.73
C ALA A 188 4.89 -20.63 14.76
N GLU A 189 4.97 -21.89 15.12
CA GLU A 189 3.87 -22.85 15.18
C GLU A 189 2.83 -22.42 16.22
N LYS A 190 3.28 -21.90 17.35
CA LYS A 190 2.43 -21.46 18.47
C LYS A 190 1.50 -20.31 18.13
N VAL A 191 1.79 -19.54 17.07
CA VAL A 191 0.94 -18.42 16.63
C VAL A 191 -0.11 -18.84 15.61
N ARG A 192 -0.11 -20.10 15.15
CA ARG A 192 -1.04 -20.64 14.17
C ARG A 192 -1.95 -21.70 14.76
N PRO A 193 -3.23 -21.69 14.39
CA PRO A 193 -3.95 -20.73 13.56
C PRO A 193 -4.14 -19.38 14.25
N SER A 194 -4.02 -19.31 15.56
CA SER A 194 -4.05 -18.09 16.38
C SER A 194 -3.45 -18.38 17.76
N ILE A 195 -3.00 -17.34 18.45
CA ILE A 195 -2.53 -17.44 19.84
C ILE A 195 -3.65 -17.95 20.76
N ARG A 196 -4.91 -17.66 20.45
CA ARG A 196 -6.06 -18.12 21.22
C ARG A 196 -6.23 -19.65 21.18
N ALA A 197 -5.92 -20.28 20.04
CA ALA A 197 -5.95 -21.73 19.89
C ALA A 197 -4.86 -22.45 20.72
N HIS A 198 -3.91 -21.71 21.24
CA HIS A 198 -2.82 -22.19 22.10
C HIS A 198 -2.90 -21.55 23.50
N ASP A 199 -4.08 -21.38 24.05
CA ASP A 199 -4.34 -20.83 25.38
C ASP A 199 -3.63 -19.50 25.70
N ARG A 200 -3.39 -18.71 24.63
CA ARG A 200 -2.65 -17.44 24.64
C ARG A 200 -1.14 -17.56 24.96
N GLN A 201 -0.60 -18.75 24.93
CA GLN A 201 0.80 -19.07 25.19
C GLN A 201 1.64 -19.03 23.90
N GLY A 202 1.59 -17.93 23.17
CA GLY A 202 2.29 -17.75 21.91
C GLY A 202 3.76 -17.27 22.03
N LYS A 203 4.34 -17.37 23.20
CA LYS A 203 5.75 -17.06 23.48
C LYS A 203 6.57 -18.33 23.63
#